data_1f7ec52c92fbe18ade2159f5613fb145
#
_entry.id   1f7ec52c92fbe18ade2159f5613fb145
#
_cell.length_a   1.000
_cell.length_b   1.000
_cell.length_c   1.000
_cell.angle_alpha   90.00
_cell.angle_beta   90.00
_cell.angle_gamma   90.00
#
_symmetry.space_group_name_H-M   'P 1'
#
loop_
_entity.id
_entity.type
_entity.pdbx_description
1 polymer ?
#
loop_
_entity_poly.entity_id
_entity_poly.type
_entity_poly.pdbx_seq_one_letter_code
_entity_poly.pdbx_strand_id
1 'polypeptide(L)' 'KEQKPRSFWMANTPLPLDILFLNSDKKIIRIHHSAQPYSEKRFPSGKPAQYVVETNGGFCINHDIHEGMYVTF' A
#
# COMPACT_ATOMS: atom_id res chain seq x y z
N LYS A 1 3.72 1.72 16.34
CA LYS A 1 4.70 0.96 15.58
C LYS A 1 5.80 1.87 15.09
N GLU A 2 6.98 1.32 14.95
CA GLU A 2 8.07 2.14 14.45
C GLU A 2 8.00 2.28 12.92
N GLN A 3 8.53 3.39 12.44
CA GLN A 3 8.62 3.68 11.03
C GLN A 3 9.89 3.04 10.48
N LYS A 4 9.72 2.14 9.51
CA LYS A 4 10.87 1.43 8.91
C LYS A 4 10.48 0.95 7.52
N PRO A 5 11.46 0.59 6.68
CA PRO A 5 11.15 0.01 5.37
C PRO A 5 10.32 -1.26 5.57
N ARG A 6 9.29 -1.42 4.74
CA ARG A 6 8.38 -2.55 4.82
C ARG A 6 8.12 -3.11 3.44
N SER A 7 7.59 -4.33 3.40
CA SER A 7 7.13 -4.90 2.16
C SER A 7 5.88 -5.73 2.43
N PHE A 8 5.07 -5.90 1.40
CA PHE A 8 3.85 -6.68 1.46
C PHE A 8 3.94 -7.83 0.48
N TRP A 9 3.28 -8.94 0.80
CA TRP A 9 3.34 -10.16 0.00
C TRP A 9 1.92 -10.62 -0.32
N MET A 10 1.67 -10.92 -1.60
CA MET A 10 0.35 -11.30 -2.09
C MET A 10 0.18 -12.81 -2.27
N ALA A 11 1.12 -13.63 -1.77
CA ALA A 11 1.17 -15.05 -2.07
C ALA A 11 -0.11 -15.82 -1.73
N ASN A 12 -0.81 -15.42 -0.68
CA ASN A 12 -2.03 -16.10 -0.25
C ASN A 12 -3.28 -15.23 -0.42
N THR A 13 -3.21 -14.21 -1.26
CA THR A 13 -4.30 -13.25 -1.45
C THR A 13 -4.98 -13.51 -2.79
N PRO A 14 -6.27 -13.90 -2.78
CA PRO A 14 -6.96 -14.31 -4.02
C PRO A 14 -7.49 -13.17 -4.87
N LEU A 15 -7.51 -11.93 -4.35
CA LEU A 15 -8.05 -10.78 -5.07
C LEU A 15 -6.96 -9.73 -5.27
N PRO A 16 -7.02 -8.95 -6.37
CA PRO A 16 -6.07 -7.86 -6.54
C PRO A 16 -6.34 -6.78 -5.50
N LEU A 17 -5.27 -6.20 -4.97
CA LEU A 17 -5.36 -5.15 -3.96
C LEU A 17 -4.52 -3.95 -4.35
N ASP A 18 -4.97 -2.77 -3.95
CA ASP A 18 -4.10 -1.61 -3.90
C ASP A 18 -3.44 -1.63 -2.52
N ILE A 19 -2.12 -1.50 -2.50
CA ILE A 19 -1.34 -1.53 -1.27
C ILE A 19 -0.76 -0.14 -1.06
N LEU A 20 -1.18 0.51 0.03
CA LEU A 20 -0.76 1.86 0.35
C LEU A 20 0.17 1.81 1.57
N PHE A 21 1.34 2.39 1.42
CA PHE A 21 2.25 2.56 2.55
C PHE A 21 2.19 4.00 3.03
N LEU A 22 2.03 4.18 4.32
CA LEU A 22 1.92 5.49 4.95
C LEU A 22 3.07 5.70 5.92
N ASN A 23 3.57 6.93 6.00
CA ASN A 23 4.57 7.26 7.00
C ASN A 23 3.91 7.54 8.36
N SER A 24 4.70 7.99 9.34
CA SER A 24 4.19 8.24 10.69
C SER A 24 3.18 9.38 10.74
N ASP A 25 3.18 10.27 9.75
CA ASP A 25 2.21 11.37 9.65
C ASP A 25 0.95 10.97 8.90
N LYS A 26 0.84 9.68 8.54
CA LYS A 26 -0.29 9.14 7.77
C LYS A 26 -0.33 9.68 6.35
N LYS A 27 0.82 10.08 5.82
CA LYS A 27 0.98 10.49 4.44
C LYS A 27 1.25 9.27 3.59
N ILE A 28 0.57 9.16 2.45
CA ILE A 28 0.78 8.06 1.51
C ILE A 28 2.11 8.29 0.81
N ILE A 29 3.07 7.38 1.03
CA ILE A 29 4.40 7.49 0.45
C ILE A 29 4.63 6.52 -0.71
N ARG A 30 3.76 5.51 -0.85
CA ARG A 30 3.84 4.57 -1.96
C ARG A 30 2.51 3.87 -2.14
N ILE A 31 2.09 3.72 -3.41
CA ILE A 31 0.94 2.89 -3.76
C ILE A 31 1.37 1.88 -4.81
N HIS A 32 1.08 0.61 -4.55
CA HIS A 32 1.16 -0.43 -5.57
C HIS A 32 -0.26 -0.70 -6.04
N HIS A 33 -0.57 -0.29 -7.27
CA HIS A 33 -1.92 -0.41 -7.82
C HIS A 33 -2.18 -1.83 -8.32
N SER A 34 -3.33 -2.38 -7.94
CA SER A 34 -3.81 -3.69 -8.41
C SER A 34 -2.73 -4.76 -8.35
N ALA A 35 -2.12 -4.90 -7.18
CA ALA A 35 -1.11 -5.93 -6.95
C ALA A 35 -1.72 -7.28 -7.28
N GLN A 36 -1.00 -8.07 -8.07
CA GLN A 36 -1.53 -9.30 -8.65
C GLN A 36 -1.79 -10.38 -7.60
N PRO A 37 -2.98 -11.02 -7.65
CA PRO A 37 -3.29 -12.11 -6.71
C PRO A 37 -2.25 -13.22 -6.80
N TYR A 38 -1.98 -13.83 -5.66
CA TYR A 38 -1.06 -14.97 -5.53
C TYR A 38 0.37 -14.67 -5.99
N SER A 39 0.71 -13.41 -6.20
CA SER A 39 2.07 -13.04 -6.62
C SER A 39 3.06 -13.35 -5.51
N GLU A 40 4.20 -13.94 -5.87
CA GLU A 40 5.29 -14.20 -4.94
C GLU A 40 6.29 -13.05 -4.90
N LYS A 41 6.04 -11.99 -5.65
CA LYS A 41 6.85 -10.79 -5.59
C LYS A 41 6.61 -10.07 -4.28
N ARG A 42 7.62 -9.33 -3.82
CA ARG A 42 7.47 -8.41 -2.71
C ARG A 42 7.08 -7.03 -3.26
N PHE A 43 6.20 -6.36 -2.54
CA PHE A 43 5.76 -5.01 -2.88
C PHE A 43 6.30 -4.07 -1.79
N PRO A 44 7.46 -3.43 -2.03
CA PRO A 44 8.14 -2.67 -0.98
C PRO A 44 7.57 -1.27 -0.82
N SER A 45 7.73 -0.71 0.38
CA SER A 45 7.40 0.70 0.61
C SER A 45 8.40 1.64 -0.06
N GLY A 46 9.63 1.21 -0.23
CA GLY A 46 10.70 2.04 -0.81
C GLY A 46 11.27 3.07 0.14
N LYS A 47 10.55 3.42 1.18
CA LYS A 47 10.93 4.38 2.21
C LYS A 47 10.42 3.87 3.55
N PRO A 48 10.91 4.41 4.68
CA PRO A 48 10.36 4.01 5.97
C PRO A 48 8.86 4.27 6.04
N ALA A 49 8.11 3.26 6.43
CA ALA A 49 6.66 3.33 6.55
C ALA A 49 6.23 2.82 7.92
N GLN A 50 5.12 3.34 8.41
CA GLN A 50 4.55 2.91 9.68
C GLN A 50 3.27 2.11 9.50
N TYR A 51 2.48 2.44 8.49
CA TYR A 51 1.18 1.81 8.26
C TYR A 51 1.12 1.23 6.86
N VAL A 52 0.37 0.13 6.73
CA VAL A 52 0.02 -0.45 5.44
C VAL A 52 -1.49 -0.49 5.37
N VAL A 53 -2.06 0.06 4.32
CA VAL A 53 -3.51 0.07 4.09
C VAL A 53 -3.78 -0.69 2.80
N GLU A 54 -4.78 -1.55 2.83
CA GLU A 54 -5.17 -2.34 1.67
C GLU A 54 -6.57 -1.98 1.25
N THR A 55 -6.77 -1.84 -0.04
CA THR A 55 -8.10 -1.61 -0.62
C THR A 55 -8.29 -2.56 -1.80
N ASN A 56 -9.50 -2.62 -2.32
CA ASN A 56 -9.73 -3.37 -3.56
C ASN A 56 -8.87 -2.77 -4.69
N GLY A 57 -8.38 -3.63 -5.57
CA GLY A 57 -7.59 -3.18 -6.71
C GLY A 57 -8.39 -2.20 -7.56
N GLY A 58 -7.77 -1.07 -7.89
CA GLY A 58 -8.42 -0.01 -8.66
C GLY A 58 -9.11 1.04 -7.80
N PHE A 59 -9.26 0.81 -6.50
CA PHE A 59 -9.95 1.76 -5.62
C PHE A 59 -9.26 3.13 -5.64
N CYS A 60 -7.94 3.14 -5.56
CA CYS A 60 -7.20 4.41 -5.52
C CYS A 60 -7.39 5.21 -6.81
N ILE A 61 -7.33 4.56 -7.96
CA ILE A 61 -7.53 5.25 -9.23
C ILE A 61 -8.96 5.76 -9.35
N ASN A 62 -9.93 4.92 -8.97
CA ASN A 62 -11.34 5.28 -9.09
C ASN A 62 -11.73 6.44 -8.16
N HIS A 63 -11.02 6.61 -7.07
CA HIS A 63 -11.29 7.66 -6.08
C HIS A 63 -10.26 8.79 -6.09
N ASP A 64 -9.40 8.81 -7.11
CA ASP A 64 -8.37 9.85 -7.26
C ASP A 64 -7.47 9.97 -6.04
N ILE A 65 -7.09 8.81 -5.48
CA ILE A 65 -6.19 8.73 -4.33
C ILE A 65 -4.80 8.46 -4.87
N HIS A 66 -3.82 9.27 -4.44
CA HIS A 66 -2.46 9.14 -4.93
C HIS A 66 -1.44 9.51 -3.86
N GLU A 67 -0.19 9.20 -4.17
CA GLU A 67 0.92 9.48 -3.25
C GLU A 67 0.97 10.96 -2.93
N GLY A 68 1.34 11.26 -1.70
CA GLY A 68 1.37 12.63 -1.19
C GLY A 68 0.13 13.04 -0.42
N MET A 69 -0.97 12.31 -0.58
CA MET A 69 -2.19 12.58 0.19
C MET A 69 -2.06 12.06 1.61
N TYR A 70 -2.86 12.62 2.51
CA TYR A 70 -2.91 12.18 3.90
C TYR A 70 -4.19 11.40 4.14
N VAL A 71 -4.09 10.39 5.00
CA VAL A 71 -5.23 9.54 5.39
C VAL A 71 -5.61 9.90 6.82
N THR A 72 -6.92 9.93 7.08
CA THR A 72 -7.44 10.23 8.41
C THR A 72 -7.95 8.95 9.05
N PHE A 73 -7.41 8.64 10.21
CA PHE A 73 -7.92 7.52 11.02
C PHE A 73 -7.43 7.61 12.47
#